data_cb7fa572839e768b72471ef7cc4f1ae2
#
_entry.id   cb7fa572839e768b72471ef7cc4f1ae2
#
_cell.length_a   1.000
_cell.length_b   1.000
_cell.length_c   1.000
_cell.angle_alpha   90.00
_cell.angle_beta   90.00
_cell.angle_gamma   90.00
#
_symmetry.space_group_name_H-M   'P 1'
#
loop_
_entity.id
_entity.type
_entity.pdbx_description
1 polymer ?
#
loop_
_entity_poly.entity_id
_entity_poly.type
_entity_poly.pdbx_seq_one_letter_code
_entity_poly.pdbx_strand_id
1 'polypeptide(L)'
;MLRLKLSEGKKRGRPKLKAGEKGRYNLSAKEKARRATMAQIRYRDKKIKKHTNQVKRQKQLKKEKIERFKTLDKGLQGKAAIPQDVLADAPTAVKELVADREVAFNPNQGPQTEFLAAPERDVLYGGAAGGGKSYALLADALRDAHNPNHRGLLLRRTLGELTELIDKSRQLYMKAFPEAVFKESKSTWIFPSGATILFSYLDRDTDVTRYQGQSFNWIAIDEITHYPTPYVWEYLRSRLRTTDQSIVPYMRCTANPGGVGGWWIKKMYIDPTKSNTPFWARDVETNRILRYGSSNAEKAGKPLFQRRFIPARLTDNPYLMASGEYEAMLNSLPEVERRRLLEGDWDVTDGAAFAEFDRSRHVVEPFEIPRSWARIRAADYGYSSPSCVLWGAIDFDGNLWIYRELYGKGFTGEQLAERILELEYDDPTIQTAVLDESCFSRTGHGLSIAESMNRLNLRFMASNRDRLAGKIEMHKRLGNNDLDEPRLRIFNNCKHLIRTLPTLPLSKTNPEDVDTKADDHAYDALRYMCMTRLVNSPYYHPRFRKPRQYDRYVPNDPIFGY
;
A
#
# COMPACT_ATOMS: atom_id res chain seq x y z
N MET A 1 13.29 41.02 32.56
CA MET A 1 14.71 41.16 32.13
C MET A 1 15.63 40.88 33.29
N LEU A 2 16.21 39.74 33.39
CA LEU A 2 17.35 39.46 34.25
C LEU A 2 18.24 38.44 33.52
N ARG A 3 19.31 38.95 32.88
CA ARG A 3 20.37 38.15 32.31
C ARG A 3 21.36 37.80 33.44
N LEU A 4 21.40 36.55 33.84
CA LEU A 4 22.50 36.01 34.64
C LEU A 4 23.63 35.62 33.68
N LYS A 5 24.74 36.33 33.78
CA LYS A 5 26.04 35.98 33.18
C LYS A 5 26.54 34.68 33.83
N LEU A 6 26.72 33.65 33.04
CA LEU A 6 27.44 32.45 33.44
C LEU A 6 28.91 32.67 33.12
N SER A 7 29.74 32.73 34.17
CA SER A 7 31.19 32.73 34.11
C SER A 7 31.71 31.40 33.54
N GLU A 8 32.66 31.50 32.63
CA GLU A 8 33.41 30.37 32.08
C GLU A 8 34.21 29.63 33.18
N GLY A 9 33.75 28.44 33.52
CA GLY A 9 34.44 27.53 34.42
C GLY A 9 35.43 26.64 33.65
N LYS A 10 36.73 26.79 33.97
CA LYS A 10 37.84 25.99 33.47
C LYS A 10 37.52 24.48 33.49
N LYS A 11 37.76 23.81 32.36
CA LYS A 11 37.76 22.34 32.25
C LYS A 11 38.82 21.74 33.18
N ARG A 12 38.41 21.18 34.31
CA ARG A 12 39.26 20.27 35.13
C ARG A 12 39.24 18.89 34.47
N GLY A 13 40.43 18.38 34.14
CA GLY A 13 40.63 17.05 33.56
C GLY A 13 40.10 15.95 34.47
N ARG A 14 39.54 14.93 33.87
CA ARG A 14 39.12 13.68 34.55
C ARG A 14 40.36 12.99 35.14
N PRO A 15 40.36 12.58 36.43
CA PRO A 15 41.40 11.70 36.95
C PRO A 15 41.27 10.32 36.29
N LYS A 16 42.39 9.74 35.85
CA LYS A 16 42.48 8.37 35.36
C LYS A 16 42.31 7.42 36.57
N LEU A 17 41.23 6.64 36.55
CA LEU A 17 41.01 5.54 37.50
C LEU A 17 41.95 4.37 37.17
N LYS A 18 42.62 3.83 38.19
CA LYS A 18 43.41 2.59 38.11
C LYS A 18 42.47 1.40 37.89
N ALA A 19 42.88 0.44 37.05
CA ALA A 19 42.16 -0.76 36.75
C ALA A 19 41.88 -1.57 38.03
N GLY A 20 40.59 -1.75 38.41
CA GLY A 20 40.20 -2.62 39.50
C GLY A 20 39.08 -2.14 40.42
N GLU A 21 38.78 -0.82 40.50
CA GLU A 21 37.77 -0.33 41.43
C GLU A 21 36.45 0.04 40.76
N LYS A 22 35.41 -0.81 40.90
CA LYS A 22 34.01 -0.47 40.63
C LYS A 22 33.47 0.36 41.82
N GLY A 23 33.83 1.66 41.87
CA GLY A 23 33.27 2.59 42.85
C GLY A 23 31.82 2.92 42.57
N ARG A 24 30.89 2.38 43.34
CA ARG A 24 29.49 2.89 43.41
C ARG A 24 29.54 4.26 44.08
N TYR A 25 29.46 5.35 43.31
CA TYR A 25 29.26 6.69 43.86
C TYR A 25 27.85 6.76 44.49
N ASN A 26 27.77 6.64 45.83
CA ASN A 26 26.56 6.97 46.57
C ASN A 26 26.38 8.49 46.59
N LEU A 27 25.58 8.98 45.63
CA LEU A 27 25.17 10.38 45.60
C LEU A 27 24.31 10.69 46.82
N SER A 28 24.55 11.83 47.50
CA SER A 28 23.70 12.28 48.61
C SER A 28 22.24 12.46 48.16
N ALA A 29 21.30 12.33 49.08
CA ALA A 29 19.87 12.50 48.80
C ALA A 29 19.58 13.87 48.13
N LYS A 30 20.30 14.92 48.53
CA LYS A 30 20.20 16.27 47.98
C LYS A 30 20.68 16.34 46.51
N GLU A 31 21.69 15.59 46.17
CA GLU A 31 22.26 15.54 44.81
C GLU A 31 21.42 14.69 43.87
N LYS A 32 20.81 13.60 44.37
CA LYS A 32 19.80 12.80 43.64
C LYS A 32 18.55 13.63 43.32
N ALA A 33 18.03 14.38 44.28
CA ALA A 33 16.90 15.29 44.11
C ALA A 33 17.21 16.40 43.07
N ARG A 34 18.41 17.02 43.12
CA ARG A 34 18.83 18.03 42.14
C ARG A 34 18.93 17.47 40.71
N ARG A 35 19.45 16.24 40.53
CA ARG A 35 19.50 15.57 39.24
C ARG A 35 18.10 15.21 38.71
N ALA A 36 17.19 14.75 39.57
CA ALA A 36 15.80 14.46 39.19
C ALA A 36 15.08 15.74 38.74
N THR A 37 15.22 16.85 39.48
CA THR A 37 14.64 18.14 39.09
C THR A 37 15.19 18.63 37.74
N MET A 38 16.51 18.54 37.51
CA MET A 38 17.11 18.90 36.22
C MET A 38 16.68 17.99 35.08
N ALA A 39 16.46 16.72 35.32
CA ALA A 39 15.90 15.79 34.33
C ALA A 39 14.45 16.14 33.97
N GLN A 40 13.62 16.51 34.95
CA GLN A 40 12.25 16.98 34.72
C GLN A 40 12.22 18.29 33.91
N ILE A 41 13.09 19.24 34.22
CA ILE A 41 13.21 20.50 33.46
C ILE A 41 13.58 20.20 32.00
N ARG A 42 14.62 19.38 31.76
CA ARG A 42 15.01 18.97 30.39
C ARG A 42 13.91 18.26 29.64
N TYR A 43 13.15 17.41 30.30
CA TYR A 43 11.99 16.74 29.69
C TYR A 43 10.89 17.73 29.30
N ARG A 44 10.59 18.69 30.21
CA ARG A 44 9.60 19.76 29.96
C ARG A 44 10.03 20.66 28.81
N ASP A 45 11.28 21.07 28.75
CA ASP A 45 11.84 21.89 27.67
C ASP A 45 11.78 21.15 26.32
N LYS A 46 12.09 19.85 26.32
CA LYS A 46 11.98 19.00 25.13
C LYS A 46 10.52 18.88 24.63
N LYS A 47 9.57 18.77 25.56
CA LYS A 47 8.13 18.72 25.24
C LYS A 47 7.63 20.06 24.69
N ILE A 48 8.04 21.18 25.29
CA ILE A 48 7.73 22.55 24.80
C ILE A 48 8.31 22.76 23.40
N LYS A 49 9.57 22.39 23.17
CA LYS A 49 10.22 22.53 21.86
C LYS A 49 9.52 21.68 20.79
N LYS A 50 9.08 20.47 21.13
CA LYS A 50 8.30 19.61 20.24
C LYS A 50 6.94 20.24 19.90
N HIS A 51 6.23 20.78 20.88
CA HIS A 51 4.95 21.45 20.68
C HIS A 51 5.11 22.73 19.82
N THR A 52 6.11 23.56 20.11
CA THR A 52 6.42 24.77 19.32
C THR A 52 6.71 24.43 17.86
N ASN A 53 7.46 23.35 17.61
CA ASN A 53 7.73 22.89 16.24
C ASN A 53 6.47 22.38 15.54
N GLN A 54 5.58 21.69 16.25
CA GLN A 54 4.28 21.28 15.69
C GLN A 54 3.41 22.49 15.31
N VAL A 55 3.32 23.49 16.18
CA VAL A 55 2.58 24.73 15.91
C VAL A 55 3.17 25.48 14.71
N LYS A 56 4.50 25.59 14.62
CA LYS A 56 5.16 26.20 13.45
C LYS A 56 4.83 25.46 12.16
N ARG A 57 4.88 24.13 12.22
CA ARG A 57 4.55 23.27 11.06
C ARG A 57 3.09 23.43 10.62
N GLN A 58 2.15 23.47 11.57
CA GLN A 58 0.73 23.73 11.25
C GLN A 58 0.52 25.10 10.61
N LYS A 59 1.17 26.15 11.14
CA LYS A 59 1.13 27.49 10.55
C LYS A 59 1.69 27.51 9.13
N GLN A 60 2.77 26.79 8.87
CA GLN A 60 3.35 26.70 7.53
C GLN A 60 2.43 25.96 6.56
N LEU A 61 1.87 24.81 6.96
CA LEU A 61 0.90 24.07 6.14
C LEU A 61 -0.36 24.92 5.84
N LYS A 62 -0.83 25.69 6.83
CA LYS A 62 -1.95 26.61 6.61
C LYS A 62 -1.60 27.70 5.59
N LYS A 63 -0.38 28.25 5.63
CA LYS A 63 0.10 29.25 4.67
C LYS A 63 0.22 28.65 3.26
N GLU A 64 0.79 27.44 3.13
CA GLU A 64 0.89 26.73 1.84
C GLU A 64 -0.50 26.40 1.25
N LYS A 65 -1.45 26.03 2.10
CA LYS A 65 -2.86 25.80 1.69
C LYS A 65 -3.50 27.10 1.12
N ILE A 66 -3.27 28.22 1.78
CA ILE A 66 -3.78 29.53 1.32
C ILE A 66 -3.18 29.90 -0.05
N GLU A 67 -1.88 29.73 -0.23
CA GLU A 67 -1.24 30.03 -1.51
C GLU A 67 -1.77 29.14 -2.64
N ARG A 68 -2.06 27.87 -2.34
CA ARG A 68 -2.70 26.96 -3.30
C ARG A 68 -4.11 27.41 -3.69
N PHE A 69 -4.93 27.87 -2.73
CA PHE A 69 -6.25 28.42 -3.06
C PHE A 69 -6.14 29.65 -3.98
N LYS A 70 -5.22 30.57 -3.68
CA LYS A 70 -4.98 31.75 -4.53
C LYS A 70 -4.51 31.36 -5.94
N THR A 71 -3.66 30.34 -6.05
CA THR A 71 -3.18 29.86 -7.35
C THR A 71 -4.29 29.20 -8.16
N LEU A 72 -5.14 28.40 -7.51
CA LEU A 72 -6.30 27.77 -8.14
C LEU A 72 -7.28 28.85 -8.66
N ASP A 73 -7.58 29.84 -7.83
CA ASP A 73 -8.45 30.94 -8.21
C ASP A 73 -7.92 31.72 -9.44
N LYS A 74 -6.63 32.05 -9.45
CA LYS A 74 -5.98 32.66 -10.60
C LYS A 74 -6.04 31.76 -11.84
N GLY A 75 -5.78 30.46 -11.67
CA GLY A 75 -5.84 29.48 -12.75
C GLY A 75 -7.22 29.36 -13.40
N LEU A 76 -8.28 29.60 -12.63
CA LEU A 76 -9.67 29.64 -13.09
C LEU A 76 -10.15 31.05 -13.50
N GLN A 77 -9.25 32.03 -13.58
CA GLN A 77 -9.53 33.45 -13.90
C GLN A 77 -10.72 34.02 -13.12
N GLY A 78 -10.79 33.68 -11.86
CA GLY A 78 -11.82 34.21 -10.97
C GLY A 78 -13.21 33.64 -11.16
N LYS A 79 -13.33 32.54 -11.89
CA LYS A 79 -14.59 31.85 -12.10
C LYS A 79 -14.74 30.60 -11.25
N ALA A 80 -13.91 30.44 -10.22
CA ALA A 80 -13.99 29.34 -9.27
C ALA A 80 -14.66 29.79 -7.97
N ALA A 81 -15.74 29.16 -7.57
CA ALA A 81 -16.18 29.21 -6.19
C ALA A 81 -15.52 28.11 -5.40
N ILE A 82 -14.86 28.47 -4.32
CA ILE A 82 -14.47 27.53 -3.28
C ILE A 82 -15.73 27.29 -2.44
N PRO A 83 -16.12 26.03 -2.14
CA PRO A 83 -17.29 25.75 -1.32
C PRO A 83 -17.29 26.54 -0.01
N GLN A 84 -18.48 27.00 0.44
CA GLN A 84 -18.59 27.91 1.57
C GLN A 84 -18.00 27.37 2.87
N ASP A 85 -18.09 26.04 3.09
CA ASP A 85 -17.48 25.36 4.24
C ASP A 85 -15.94 25.41 4.22
N VAL A 86 -15.34 25.34 3.03
CA VAL A 86 -13.88 25.48 2.86
C VAL A 86 -13.46 26.94 2.99
N LEU A 87 -14.30 27.86 2.52
CA LEU A 87 -14.11 29.30 2.71
C LEU A 87 -14.32 29.74 4.16
N ALA A 88 -15.15 29.04 4.95
CA ALA A 88 -15.38 29.35 6.35
C ALA A 88 -14.08 29.43 7.15
N ASP A 89 -13.14 28.48 6.89
CA ASP A 89 -11.83 28.43 7.53
C ASP A 89 -10.73 29.21 6.78
N ALA A 90 -11.06 29.87 5.66
CA ALA A 90 -10.10 30.63 4.87
C ALA A 90 -9.88 32.02 5.45
N PRO A 91 -8.67 32.61 5.37
CA PRO A 91 -8.43 34.01 5.73
C PRO A 91 -9.28 34.98 4.90
N THR A 92 -9.62 36.09 5.50
CA THR A 92 -10.46 37.17 4.90
C THR A 92 -9.98 37.56 3.50
N ALA A 93 -8.67 37.68 3.29
CA ALA A 93 -8.10 38.02 1.98
C ALA A 93 -8.42 36.98 0.88
N VAL A 94 -8.62 35.70 1.23
CA VAL A 94 -9.06 34.68 0.26
C VAL A 94 -10.57 34.75 0.02
N LYS A 95 -11.35 35.07 1.06
CA LYS A 95 -12.80 35.26 0.95
C LYS A 95 -13.13 36.44 0.02
N GLU A 96 -12.44 37.55 0.19
CA GLU A 96 -12.59 38.75 -0.66
C GLU A 96 -12.20 38.48 -2.12
N LEU A 97 -11.17 37.61 -2.35
CA LEU A 97 -10.68 37.31 -3.68
C LEU A 97 -11.70 36.55 -4.56
N VAL A 98 -12.62 35.81 -3.95
CA VAL A 98 -13.60 34.97 -4.66
C VAL A 98 -15.04 35.44 -4.56
N ALA A 99 -15.33 36.50 -3.78
CA ALA A 99 -16.69 36.92 -3.40
C ALA A 99 -17.61 37.29 -4.58
N ASP A 100 -17.10 37.90 -5.65
CA ASP A 100 -17.91 38.41 -6.75
C ASP A 100 -17.62 37.78 -8.11
N ARG A 101 -17.15 36.52 -8.13
CA ARG A 101 -16.70 35.88 -9.35
C ARG A 101 -17.63 34.77 -9.87
N GLU A 102 -17.85 34.75 -11.17
CA GLU A 102 -18.61 33.71 -11.83
C GLU A 102 -17.84 32.37 -11.83
N VAL A 103 -18.53 31.29 -11.47
CA VAL A 103 -17.91 29.98 -11.25
C VAL A 103 -17.71 29.22 -12.56
N ALA A 104 -16.47 28.92 -12.91
CA ALA A 104 -16.16 28.01 -14.02
C ALA A 104 -16.24 26.50 -13.59
N PHE A 105 -15.81 26.20 -12.37
CA PHE A 105 -15.86 24.87 -11.78
C PHE A 105 -16.09 24.99 -10.27
N ASN A 106 -17.09 24.26 -9.78
CA ASN A 106 -17.39 24.17 -8.36
C ASN A 106 -17.07 22.74 -7.89
N PRO A 107 -15.99 22.52 -7.14
CA PRO A 107 -15.67 21.19 -6.64
C PRO A 107 -16.70 20.73 -5.61
N ASN A 108 -17.03 19.43 -5.64
CA ASN A 108 -17.83 18.82 -4.60
C ASN A 108 -17.13 18.93 -3.25
N GLN A 109 -17.93 19.13 -2.19
CA GLN A 109 -17.43 19.17 -0.82
C GLN A 109 -16.74 17.86 -0.42
N GLY A 110 -15.76 17.93 0.49
CA GLY A 110 -15.05 16.78 0.99
C GLY A 110 -13.89 16.36 0.09
N PRO A 111 -13.80 15.09 -0.36
CA PRO A 111 -12.59 14.53 -0.99
C PRO A 111 -12.12 15.26 -2.25
N GLN A 112 -13.04 15.75 -3.10
CA GLN A 112 -12.67 16.49 -4.29
C GLN A 112 -12.01 17.83 -3.95
N THR A 113 -12.58 18.56 -2.99
CA THR A 113 -12.00 19.81 -2.48
C THR A 113 -10.66 19.56 -1.78
N GLU A 114 -10.55 18.46 -1.00
CA GLU A 114 -9.30 18.09 -0.35
C GLU A 114 -8.20 17.75 -1.34
N PHE A 115 -8.54 17.07 -2.44
CA PHE A 115 -7.60 16.78 -3.52
C PHE A 115 -7.06 18.06 -4.15
N LEU A 116 -7.94 18.99 -4.49
CA LEU A 116 -7.55 20.27 -5.06
C LEU A 116 -6.74 21.14 -4.08
N ALA A 117 -6.99 21.02 -2.79
CA ALA A 117 -6.26 21.75 -1.75
C ALA A 117 -5.00 21.07 -1.25
N ALA A 118 -4.73 19.80 -1.66
CA ALA A 118 -3.65 18.99 -1.13
C ALA A 118 -2.26 19.60 -1.37
N PRO A 119 -1.46 19.85 -0.31
CA PRO A 119 -0.13 20.44 -0.43
C PRO A 119 0.95 19.40 -0.77
N GLU A 120 0.64 18.12 -0.68
CA GLU A 120 1.59 17.03 -0.92
C GLU A 120 2.00 17.00 -2.39
N ARG A 121 3.25 16.64 -2.66
CA ARG A 121 3.79 16.60 -4.02
C ARG A 121 3.32 15.42 -4.85
N ASP A 122 2.75 14.41 -4.23
CA ASP A 122 2.31 13.17 -4.88
C ASP A 122 1.01 12.72 -4.23
N VAL A 123 -0.11 12.82 -4.95
CA VAL A 123 -1.45 12.53 -4.41
C VAL A 123 -2.23 11.63 -5.34
N LEU A 124 -2.75 10.55 -4.77
CA LEU A 124 -3.75 9.69 -5.39
C LEU A 124 -5.15 10.10 -4.91
N TYR A 125 -6.04 10.40 -5.84
CA TYR A 125 -7.48 10.52 -5.61
C TYR A 125 -8.15 9.27 -6.18
N GLY A 126 -8.50 8.33 -5.32
CA GLY A 126 -8.90 6.98 -5.74
C GLY A 126 -10.03 6.41 -4.91
N GLY A 127 -10.72 5.41 -5.46
CA GLY A 127 -11.83 4.73 -4.82
C GLY A 127 -13.00 4.50 -5.75
N ALA A 128 -14.23 4.58 -5.24
CA ALA A 128 -15.45 4.29 -5.98
C ALA A 128 -15.60 5.06 -7.30
N ALA A 129 -16.33 4.50 -8.24
CA ALA A 129 -16.72 5.18 -9.47
C ALA A 129 -17.66 6.36 -9.15
N GLY A 130 -17.73 7.33 -10.07
CA GLY A 130 -18.64 8.46 -9.93
C GLY A 130 -18.19 9.57 -8.95
N GLY A 131 -17.09 9.42 -8.21
CA GLY A 131 -16.62 10.41 -7.22
C GLY A 131 -16.02 11.70 -7.80
N GLY A 132 -16.16 11.97 -9.11
CA GLY A 132 -15.70 13.22 -9.74
C GLY A 132 -14.19 13.32 -9.95
N LYS A 133 -13.46 12.22 -9.93
CA LYS A 133 -11.98 12.15 -9.97
C LYS A 133 -11.37 12.82 -11.21
N SER A 134 -11.83 12.48 -12.41
CA SER A 134 -11.28 13.01 -13.66
C SER A 134 -11.53 14.53 -13.80
N TYR A 135 -12.69 15.03 -13.33
CA TYR A 135 -12.95 16.47 -13.30
C TYR A 135 -12.03 17.20 -12.33
N ALA A 136 -11.78 16.64 -11.15
CA ALA A 136 -10.82 17.20 -10.20
C ALA A 136 -9.41 17.25 -10.78
N LEU A 137 -9.01 16.22 -11.52
CA LEU A 137 -7.70 16.16 -12.18
C LEU A 137 -7.56 17.26 -13.25
N LEU A 138 -8.60 17.46 -14.08
CA LEU A 138 -8.65 18.52 -15.08
C LEU A 138 -8.63 19.90 -14.43
N ALA A 139 -9.34 20.11 -13.33
CA ALA A 139 -9.33 21.39 -12.61
C ALA A 139 -7.97 21.66 -11.94
N ASP A 140 -7.32 20.65 -11.36
CA ASP A 140 -5.97 20.78 -10.75
C ASP A 140 -4.90 21.18 -11.78
N ALA A 141 -5.05 20.75 -13.04
CA ALA A 141 -4.17 21.12 -14.14
C ALA A 141 -4.12 22.63 -14.42
N LEU A 142 -5.22 23.35 -14.12
CA LEU A 142 -5.33 24.79 -14.34
C LEU A 142 -4.66 25.65 -13.25
N ARG A 143 -4.19 25.04 -12.16
CA ARG A 143 -3.64 25.75 -10.99
C ARG A 143 -2.62 26.82 -11.35
N ASP A 144 -1.67 26.48 -12.21
CA ASP A 144 -0.58 27.34 -12.63
C ASP A 144 -0.74 27.84 -14.10
N ALA A 145 -1.93 27.69 -14.70
CA ALA A 145 -2.19 28.07 -16.10
C ALA A 145 -2.01 29.57 -16.39
N HIS A 146 -1.96 30.42 -15.36
CA HIS A 146 -1.62 31.84 -15.48
C HIS A 146 -0.12 32.11 -15.61
N ASN A 147 0.74 31.13 -15.31
CA ASN A 147 2.20 31.28 -15.38
C ASN A 147 2.73 30.78 -16.75
N PRO A 148 3.45 31.61 -17.53
CA PRO A 148 3.94 31.23 -18.86
C PRO A 148 4.92 30.03 -18.85
N ASN A 149 5.51 29.75 -17.70
CA ASN A 149 6.43 28.62 -17.51
C ASN A 149 5.71 27.31 -17.11
N HIS A 150 4.38 27.33 -16.98
CA HIS A 150 3.64 26.11 -16.68
C HIS A 150 3.67 25.14 -17.87
N ARG A 151 4.10 23.90 -17.59
CA ARG A 151 4.18 22.78 -18.52
C ARG A 151 3.56 21.56 -17.87
N GLY A 152 2.29 21.29 -18.19
CA GLY A 152 1.56 20.12 -17.70
C GLY A 152 1.65 18.95 -18.66
N LEU A 153 1.59 17.73 -18.11
CA LEU A 153 1.40 16.47 -18.83
C LEU A 153 0.28 15.68 -18.18
N LEU A 154 -0.75 15.35 -18.97
CA LEU A 154 -1.85 14.48 -18.54
C LEU A 154 -1.88 13.23 -19.40
N LEU A 155 -1.90 12.08 -18.76
CA LEU A 155 -1.81 10.77 -19.41
C LEU A 155 -3.03 9.89 -19.12
N ARG A 156 -3.38 9.11 -20.11
CA ARG A 156 -4.26 7.94 -20.03
C ARG A 156 -3.59 6.72 -20.67
N ARG A 157 -4.17 5.52 -20.46
CA ARG A 157 -3.62 4.30 -21.04
C ARG A 157 -3.79 4.23 -22.53
N THR A 158 -4.97 4.55 -23.04
CA THR A 158 -5.32 4.43 -24.47
C THR A 158 -5.81 5.74 -25.07
N LEU A 159 -5.72 5.85 -26.42
CA LEU A 159 -6.21 7.02 -27.14
C LEU A 159 -7.73 7.19 -26.99
N GLY A 160 -8.50 6.10 -26.98
CA GLY A 160 -9.95 6.17 -26.83
C GLY A 160 -10.36 6.80 -25.49
N GLU A 161 -9.72 6.36 -24.41
CA GLU A 161 -9.96 6.93 -23.08
C GLU A 161 -9.50 8.40 -22.98
N LEU A 162 -8.40 8.75 -23.66
CA LEU A 162 -7.89 10.13 -23.69
C LEU A 162 -8.87 11.09 -24.37
N THR A 163 -9.57 10.64 -25.40
CA THR A 163 -10.54 11.46 -26.14
C THR A 163 -11.65 11.98 -25.24
N GLU A 164 -12.16 11.15 -24.34
CA GLU A 164 -13.17 11.56 -23.35
C GLU A 164 -12.66 12.67 -22.42
N LEU A 165 -11.40 12.56 -21.97
CA LEU A 165 -10.76 13.60 -21.15
C LEU A 165 -10.56 14.91 -21.92
N ILE A 166 -10.20 14.83 -23.19
CA ILE A 166 -10.07 16.00 -24.06
C ILE A 166 -11.41 16.73 -24.17
N ASP A 167 -12.52 15.99 -24.38
CA ASP A 167 -13.84 16.59 -24.51
C ASP A 167 -14.31 17.22 -23.20
N LYS A 168 -14.08 16.57 -22.05
CA LYS A 168 -14.33 17.18 -20.74
C LYS A 168 -13.48 18.42 -20.51
N SER A 169 -12.21 18.40 -20.94
CA SER A 169 -11.31 19.56 -20.83
C SER A 169 -11.78 20.75 -21.66
N ARG A 170 -12.34 20.50 -22.87
CA ARG A 170 -12.91 21.58 -23.70
C ARG A 170 -14.04 22.30 -22.97
N GLN A 171 -14.96 21.56 -22.34
CA GLN A 171 -16.05 22.17 -21.58
C GLN A 171 -15.54 23.01 -20.40
N LEU A 172 -14.54 22.51 -19.67
CA LEU A 172 -14.02 23.18 -18.49
C LEU A 172 -13.07 24.33 -18.84
N TYR A 173 -12.08 24.08 -19.74
CA TYR A 173 -11.01 25.05 -19.98
C TYR A 173 -11.48 26.25 -20.81
N MET A 174 -12.35 26.04 -21.80
CA MET A 174 -12.95 27.16 -22.54
C MET A 174 -13.85 28.04 -21.66
N LYS A 175 -14.49 27.47 -20.65
CA LYS A 175 -15.26 28.25 -19.68
C LYS A 175 -14.35 29.07 -18.75
N ALA A 176 -13.25 28.48 -18.29
CA ALA A 176 -12.29 29.13 -17.38
C ALA A 176 -11.36 30.12 -18.10
N PHE A 177 -10.96 29.81 -19.32
CA PHE A 177 -10.05 30.58 -20.17
C PHE A 177 -10.61 30.65 -21.59
N PRO A 178 -11.51 31.56 -21.91
CA PRO A 178 -12.16 31.63 -23.22
C PRO A 178 -11.20 31.77 -24.41
N GLU A 179 -10.00 32.32 -24.19
CA GLU A 179 -8.96 32.50 -25.21
C GLU A 179 -7.99 31.33 -25.30
N ALA A 180 -8.16 30.27 -24.47
CA ALA A 180 -7.31 29.07 -24.55
C ALA A 180 -7.61 28.31 -25.85
N VAL A 181 -6.57 27.77 -26.47
CA VAL A 181 -6.66 27.04 -27.74
C VAL A 181 -6.16 25.61 -27.59
N PHE A 182 -6.97 24.66 -28.02
CA PHE A 182 -6.53 23.27 -28.13
C PHE A 182 -5.96 23.00 -29.52
N LYS A 183 -4.66 22.65 -29.59
CA LYS A 183 -4.00 22.23 -30.84
C LYS A 183 -4.18 20.73 -31.04
N GLU A 184 -5.11 20.33 -31.90
CA GLU A 184 -5.44 18.93 -32.21
C GLU A 184 -4.20 18.12 -32.63
N SER A 185 -3.37 18.66 -33.56
CA SER A 185 -2.18 17.95 -34.07
C SER A 185 -1.13 17.61 -33.01
N LYS A 186 -1.16 18.28 -31.88
CA LYS A 186 -0.23 18.08 -30.76
C LYS A 186 -0.94 17.65 -29.48
N SER A 187 -2.25 17.50 -29.51
CA SER A 187 -3.10 17.23 -28.32
C SER A 187 -2.74 18.13 -27.13
N THR A 188 -2.56 19.44 -27.38
CA THR A 188 -1.99 20.36 -26.41
C THR A 188 -2.87 21.59 -26.24
N TRP A 189 -3.25 21.89 -25.01
CA TRP A 189 -3.81 23.18 -24.64
C TRP A 189 -2.74 24.24 -24.54
N ILE A 190 -3.02 25.41 -25.08
CA ILE A 190 -2.21 26.63 -24.98
C ILE A 190 -3.08 27.71 -24.35
N PHE A 191 -2.65 28.25 -23.23
CA PHE A 191 -3.34 29.28 -22.48
C PHE A 191 -2.84 30.68 -22.87
N PRO A 192 -3.62 31.73 -22.60
CA PRO A 192 -3.23 33.12 -22.92
C PRO A 192 -1.90 33.54 -22.29
N SER A 193 -1.54 33.00 -21.16
CA SER A 193 -0.25 33.22 -20.49
C SER A 193 0.96 32.63 -21.25
N GLY A 194 0.74 31.70 -22.16
CA GLY A 194 1.77 30.85 -22.77
C GLY A 194 1.97 29.51 -22.04
N ALA A 195 1.26 29.24 -20.97
CA ALA A 195 1.22 27.93 -20.33
C ALA A 195 0.73 26.86 -21.30
N THR A 196 1.17 25.63 -21.10
CA THR A 196 0.76 24.49 -21.95
C THR A 196 0.45 23.25 -21.12
N ILE A 197 -0.58 22.51 -21.53
CA ILE A 197 -0.89 21.19 -20.98
C ILE A 197 -0.98 20.19 -22.13
N LEU A 198 -0.08 19.23 -22.16
CA LEU A 198 -0.03 18.13 -23.13
C LEU A 198 -0.92 17.00 -22.64
N PHE A 199 -1.85 16.57 -23.47
CA PHE A 199 -2.66 15.36 -23.30
C PHE A 199 -2.03 14.25 -24.12
N SER A 200 -1.78 13.09 -23.53
CA SER A 200 -1.11 11.99 -24.23
C SER A 200 -1.51 10.64 -23.63
N TYR A 201 -1.12 9.58 -24.31
CA TYR A 201 -1.38 8.20 -23.89
C TYR A 201 -0.13 7.33 -24.03
N LEU A 202 -0.12 6.19 -23.36
CA LEU A 202 0.97 5.21 -23.39
C LEU A 202 0.40 3.80 -23.49
N ASP A 203 0.36 3.25 -24.69
CA ASP A 203 -0.09 1.88 -24.92
C ASP A 203 0.84 0.86 -24.26
N ARG A 204 2.15 1.15 -24.26
CA ARG A 204 3.19 0.33 -23.62
C ARG A 204 3.95 1.15 -22.60
N ASP A 205 4.38 0.52 -21.52
CA ASP A 205 5.15 1.18 -20.47
C ASP A 205 6.47 1.75 -21.02
N THR A 206 7.09 1.08 -22.00
CA THR A 206 8.33 1.52 -22.68
C THR A 206 8.17 2.85 -23.42
N ASP A 207 6.94 3.20 -23.84
CA ASP A 207 6.67 4.43 -24.59
C ASP A 207 6.91 5.69 -23.75
N VAL A 208 7.01 5.55 -22.43
CA VAL A 208 7.35 6.65 -21.52
C VAL A 208 8.71 7.28 -21.85
N THR A 209 9.60 6.55 -22.51
CA THR A 209 10.91 7.05 -22.92
C THR A 209 10.84 8.20 -23.95
N ARG A 210 9.69 8.38 -24.65
CA ARG A 210 9.45 9.53 -25.55
C ARG A 210 9.53 10.89 -24.83
N TYR A 211 9.39 10.89 -23.52
CA TYR A 211 9.55 12.10 -22.69
C TYR A 211 10.99 12.35 -22.25
N GLN A 212 11.95 11.56 -22.73
CA GLN A 212 13.37 11.79 -22.48
C GLN A 212 13.75 13.20 -22.97
N GLY A 213 14.47 13.96 -22.14
CA GLY A 213 14.83 15.34 -22.45
C GLY A 213 13.76 16.39 -22.15
N GLN A 214 12.50 16.00 -21.97
CA GLN A 214 11.42 16.94 -21.63
C GLN A 214 11.37 17.22 -20.12
N SER A 215 10.72 18.33 -19.75
CA SER A 215 10.53 18.77 -18.38
C SER A 215 9.10 19.25 -18.19
N PHE A 216 8.48 18.82 -17.12
CA PHE A 216 7.14 19.21 -16.71
C PHE A 216 7.16 19.66 -15.25
N ASN A 217 6.27 20.56 -14.89
CA ASN A 217 6.08 20.97 -13.49
C ASN A 217 4.77 20.43 -12.90
N TRP A 218 3.88 19.92 -13.74
CA TRP A 218 2.71 19.16 -13.36
C TRP A 218 2.59 17.90 -14.22
N ILE A 219 2.48 16.75 -13.59
CA ILE A 219 2.28 15.47 -14.29
C ILE A 219 1.10 14.76 -13.64
N ALA A 220 0.17 14.31 -14.46
CA ALA A 220 -0.97 13.54 -14.00
C ALA A 220 -1.22 12.29 -14.83
N ILE A 221 -1.69 11.24 -14.17
CA ILE A 221 -2.20 10.03 -14.83
C ILE A 221 -3.61 9.77 -14.31
N ASP A 222 -4.57 9.77 -15.21
CA ASP A 222 -5.93 9.33 -14.91
C ASP A 222 -6.03 7.82 -15.12
N GLU A 223 -6.70 7.11 -14.21
CA GLU A 223 -6.80 5.64 -14.14
C GLU A 223 -5.42 4.92 -14.12
N ILE A 224 -4.58 5.33 -13.18
CA ILE A 224 -3.20 4.84 -13.08
C ILE A 224 -3.10 3.32 -12.83
N THR A 225 -4.16 2.67 -12.34
CA THR A 225 -4.23 1.21 -12.19
C THR A 225 -4.21 0.42 -13.51
N HIS A 226 -4.35 1.09 -14.65
CA HIS A 226 -4.18 0.47 -15.96
C HIS A 226 -2.71 0.21 -16.33
N TYR A 227 -1.75 0.71 -15.56
CA TYR A 227 -0.31 0.46 -15.76
C TYR A 227 0.15 -0.69 -14.86
N PRO A 228 0.69 -1.79 -15.42
CA PRO A 228 0.96 -3.02 -14.66
C PRO A 228 2.10 -2.87 -13.64
N THR A 229 2.99 -1.90 -13.83
CA THR A 229 4.15 -1.67 -12.95
C THR A 229 4.30 -0.19 -12.59
N PRO A 230 5.03 0.15 -11.52
CA PRO A 230 5.31 1.54 -11.14
C PRO A 230 6.27 2.25 -12.11
N TYR A 231 6.87 1.55 -13.07
CA TYR A 231 7.94 2.05 -13.94
C TYR A 231 7.59 3.37 -14.62
N VAL A 232 6.41 3.49 -15.24
CA VAL A 232 5.96 4.72 -15.91
C VAL A 232 5.91 5.89 -14.93
N TRP A 233 5.32 5.68 -13.76
CA TRP A 233 5.17 6.70 -12.73
C TRP A 233 6.51 7.17 -12.18
N GLU A 234 7.42 6.24 -11.89
CA GLU A 234 8.76 6.52 -11.40
C GLU A 234 9.64 7.20 -12.45
N TYR A 235 9.56 6.76 -13.71
CA TYR A 235 10.27 7.40 -14.83
C TYR A 235 9.83 8.85 -15.01
N LEU A 236 8.52 9.11 -15.02
CA LEU A 236 7.97 10.47 -15.17
C LEU A 236 8.36 11.39 -14.02
N ARG A 237 8.56 10.87 -12.81
CA ARG A 237 9.06 11.66 -11.68
C ARG A 237 10.42 12.27 -11.97
N SER A 238 11.28 11.60 -12.74
CA SER A 238 12.57 12.16 -13.17
C SER A 238 12.41 13.32 -14.16
N ARG A 239 11.23 13.48 -14.77
CA ARG A 239 10.87 14.59 -15.67
C ARG A 239 10.22 15.76 -14.95
N LEU A 240 9.87 15.58 -13.69
CA LEU A 240 9.19 16.56 -12.85
C LEU A 240 10.19 17.59 -12.31
N ARG A 241 10.40 18.66 -13.06
CA ARG A 241 11.39 19.71 -12.75
C ARG A 241 11.00 21.04 -13.38
N THR A 242 11.42 22.14 -12.77
CA THR A 242 11.29 23.50 -13.29
C THR A 242 12.46 24.37 -12.85
N THR A 243 12.78 25.39 -13.63
CA THR A 243 13.71 26.46 -13.24
C THR A 243 12.98 27.65 -12.60
N ASP A 244 11.66 27.71 -12.73
CA ASP A 244 10.83 28.74 -12.12
C ASP A 244 10.57 28.42 -10.65
N GLN A 245 11.10 29.24 -9.76
CA GLN A 245 10.95 29.05 -8.30
C GLN A 245 9.54 29.36 -7.78
N SER A 246 8.69 30.03 -8.57
CA SER A 246 7.29 30.30 -8.22
C SER A 246 6.42 29.05 -8.37
N ILE A 247 6.84 28.05 -9.15
CA ILE A 247 6.12 26.80 -9.37
C ILE A 247 6.77 25.67 -8.56
N VAL A 248 5.98 25.00 -7.75
CA VAL A 248 6.39 23.78 -7.04
C VAL A 248 5.99 22.57 -7.88
N PRO A 249 6.93 21.81 -8.45
CA PRO A 249 6.59 20.65 -9.27
C PRO A 249 5.90 19.55 -8.44
N TYR A 250 4.80 18.96 -8.99
CA TYR A 250 4.05 17.92 -8.28
C TYR A 250 3.32 16.97 -9.24
N MET A 251 2.94 15.82 -8.72
CA MET A 251 2.25 14.75 -9.45
C MET A 251 0.86 14.51 -8.87
N ARG A 252 -0.06 14.11 -9.75
CA ARG A 252 -1.43 13.75 -9.41
C ARG A 252 -1.83 12.48 -10.13
N CYS A 253 -2.55 11.61 -9.46
CA CYS A 253 -3.15 10.47 -10.14
C CYS A 253 -4.55 10.17 -9.61
N THR A 254 -5.34 9.53 -10.46
CA THR A 254 -6.66 9.01 -10.10
C THR A 254 -6.71 7.52 -10.37
N ALA A 255 -7.57 6.81 -9.69
CA ALA A 255 -7.80 5.40 -9.91
C ALA A 255 -9.13 4.90 -9.33
N ASN A 256 -9.66 3.86 -9.95
CA ASN A 256 -10.57 2.93 -9.30
C ASN A 256 -9.79 1.72 -8.78
N PRO A 257 -10.27 1.03 -7.72
CA PRO A 257 -9.71 -0.25 -7.30
C PRO A 257 -9.73 -1.29 -8.41
N GLY A 258 -8.81 -2.23 -8.38
CA GLY A 258 -8.65 -3.25 -9.41
C GLY A 258 -7.68 -2.84 -10.52
N GLY A 259 -7.83 -3.48 -11.70
CA GLY A 259 -6.88 -3.32 -12.81
C GLY A 259 -5.53 -3.98 -12.54
N VAL A 260 -4.75 -4.11 -13.62
CA VAL A 260 -3.45 -4.82 -13.60
C VAL A 260 -2.40 -4.19 -12.69
N GLY A 261 -2.53 -2.90 -12.40
CA GLY A 261 -1.61 -2.12 -11.55
C GLY A 261 -2.14 -1.91 -10.13
N GLY A 262 -3.32 -2.43 -9.77
CA GLY A 262 -3.92 -2.24 -8.45
C GLY A 262 -2.97 -2.61 -7.31
N TRP A 263 -2.18 -3.67 -7.46
CA TRP A 263 -1.25 -4.17 -6.47
C TRP A 263 -0.18 -3.16 -6.06
N TRP A 264 0.47 -2.47 -7.02
CA TRP A 264 1.52 -1.51 -6.71
C TRP A 264 0.96 -0.17 -6.24
N ILE A 265 -0.22 0.24 -6.76
CA ILE A 265 -0.94 1.42 -6.27
C ILE A 265 -1.33 1.23 -4.81
N LYS A 266 -1.89 0.06 -4.47
CA LYS A 266 -2.22 -0.28 -3.09
C LYS A 266 -1.00 -0.21 -2.19
N LYS A 267 0.09 -0.86 -2.56
CA LYS A 267 1.36 -0.85 -1.82
C LYS A 267 1.96 0.56 -1.68
N MET A 268 1.81 1.40 -2.72
CA MET A 268 2.41 2.73 -2.77
C MET A 268 1.62 3.79 -2.00
N TYR A 269 0.28 3.71 -1.97
CA TYR A 269 -0.57 4.78 -1.46
C TYR A 269 -1.54 4.35 -0.35
N ILE A 270 -2.05 3.11 -0.37
CA ILE A 270 -3.12 2.66 0.52
C ILE A 270 -2.55 2.03 1.80
N ASP A 271 -1.70 1.00 1.65
CA ASP A 271 -1.15 0.23 2.77
C ASP A 271 -0.24 1.01 3.74
N PRO A 272 0.52 2.07 3.31
CA PRO A 272 1.47 2.72 4.21
C PRO A 272 0.84 3.46 5.39
N THR A 273 -0.41 3.91 5.29
CA THR A 273 -1.08 4.67 6.36
C THR A 273 -2.60 4.69 6.17
N LYS A 274 -3.32 5.14 7.19
CA LYS A 274 -4.77 5.37 7.09
C LYS A 274 -5.09 6.38 5.98
N SER A 275 -6.21 6.15 5.31
CA SER A 275 -6.72 7.05 4.26
C SER A 275 -6.71 8.51 4.73
N ASN A 276 -6.47 9.41 3.79
CA ASN A 276 -6.45 10.85 4.00
C ASN A 276 -5.32 11.38 4.92
N THR A 277 -4.33 10.55 5.27
CA THR A 277 -3.21 10.92 6.13
C THR A 277 -1.93 11.08 5.31
N PRO A 278 -1.27 12.25 5.32
CA PRO A 278 0.01 12.43 4.63
C PRO A 278 1.12 11.58 5.25
N PHE A 279 1.96 10.99 4.41
CA PHE A 279 3.11 10.20 4.83
C PHE A 279 4.33 10.45 3.93
N TRP A 280 5.53 10.10 4.41
CA TRP A 280 6.74 10.21 3.62
C TRP A 280 6.79 9.13 2.54
N ALA A 281 7.05 9.56 1.30
CA ALA A 281 7.13 8.66 0.16
C ALA A 281 8.15 7.55 0.38
N ARG A 282 7.76 6.33 0.00
CA ARG A 282 8.57 5.13 0.12
C ARG A 282 8.79 4.51 -1.25
N ASP A 283 9.90 3.86 -1.39
CA ASP A 283 10.20 2.98 -2.51
C ASP A 283 9.26 1.77 -2.50
N VAL A 284 8.73 1.39 -3.65
CA VAL A 284 7.72 0.32 -3.77
C VAL A 284 8.29 -1.06 -3.45
N GLU A 285 9.54 -1.31 -3.84
CA GLU A 285 10.15 -2.62 -3.63
C GLU A 285 10.72 -2.78 -2.23
N THR A 286 11.54 -1.81 -1.80
CA THR A 286 12.28 -1.89 -0.54
C THR A 286 11.52 -1.35 0.66
N ASN A 287 10.39 -0.67 0.46
CA ASN A 287 9.59 0.04 1.48
C ASN A 287 10.38 1.09 2.29
N ARG A 288 11.57 1.48 1.82
CA ARG A 288 12.40 2.50 2.48
C ARG A 288 11.93 3.90 2.13
N ILE A 289 12.00 4.83 3.09
CA ILE A 289 11.67 6.23 2.84
C ILE A 289 12.64 6.81 1.82
N LEU A 290 12.10 7.43 0.77
CA LEU A 290 12.88 8.14 -0.24
C LEU A 290 13.54 9.38 0.38
N ARG A 291 14.84 9.55 0.17
CA ARG A 291 15.65 10.61 0.81
C ARG A 291 16.46 11.38 -0.22
N TYR A 292 16.79 12.62 0.14
CA TYR A 292 17.76 13.41 -0.63
C TYR A 292 19.14 12.75 -0.58
N GLY A 293 19.82 12.73 -1.74
CA GLY A 293 21.21 12.30 -1.82
C GLY A 293 22.19 13.32 -1.21
N SER A 294 23.47 12.97 -1.20
CA SER A 294 24.56 13.77 -0.60
C SER A 294 24.92 15.05 -1.34
N SER A 295 24.46 15.23 -2.59
CA SER A 295 24.77 16.39 -3.44
C SER A 295 24.30 17.75 -2.88
N ASN A 296 23.39 17.75 -1.93
CA ASN A 296 22.95 18.93 -1.22
C ASN A 296 23.14 18.70 0.28
N ALA A 297 24.22 19.26 0.84
CA ALA A 297 24.60 19.03 2.25
C ALA A 297 23.51 19.42 3.26
N GLU A 298 22.73 20.48 2.97
CA GLU A 298 21.64 20.92 3.86
C GLU A 298 20.46 19.94 3.90
N LYS A 299 20.17 19.28 2.78
CA LYS A 299 19.02 18.36 2.62
C LYS A 299 19.41 16.89 2.71
N ALA A 300 20.70 16.56 2.68
CA ALA A 300 21.20 15.19 2.66
C ALA A 300 20.54 14.32 3.75
N GLY A 301 20.05 13.15 3.37
CA GLY A 301 19.36 12.22 4.26
C GLY A 301 17.96 12.62 4.73
N LYS A 302 17.48 13.84 4.45
CA LYS A 302 16.10 14.24 4.77
C LYS A 302 15.11 13.51 3.84
N PRO A 303 13.88 13.24 4.29
CA PRO A 303 12.82 12.69 3.44
C PRO A 303 12.52 13.59 2.24
N LEU A 304 12.31 12.97 1.07
CA LEU A 304 12.25 13.69 -0.22
C LEU A 304 10.95 14.47 -0.38
N PHE A 305 9.79 13.81 -0.22
CA PHE A 305 8.46 14.42 -0.34
C PHE A 305 7.39 13.59 0.37
N GLN A 306 6.22 14.19 0.58
CA GLN A 306 5.06 13.51 1.13
C GLN A 306 4.13 13.01 0.02
N ARG A 307 3.49 11.86 0.30
CA ARG A 307 2.36 11.30 -0.43
C ARG A 307 1.10 11.38 0.39
N ARG A 308 -0.04 11.35 -0.30
CA ARG A 308 -1.36 11.23 0.32
C ARG A 308 -2.30 10.43 -0.57
N PHE A 309 -3.08 9.57 0.04
CA PHE A 309 -4.24 8.94 -0.57
C PHE A 309 -5.51 9.63 -0.08
N ILE A 310 -6.34 10.09 -1.00
CA ILE A 310 -7.64 10.69 -0.71
C ILE A 310 -8.70 9.73 -1.28
N PRO A 311 -9.55 9.12 -0.42
CA PRO A 311 -10.56 8.18 -0.86
C PRO A 311 -11.71 8.91 -1.54
N ALA A 312 -12.18 8.39 -2.69
CA ALA A 312 -13.38 8.83 -3.39
C ALA A 312 -14.52 7.85 -3.16
N ARG A 313 -15.72 8.34 -2.88
CA ARG A 313 -16.94 7.57 -2.75
C ARG A 313 -17.99 8.11 -3.72
N LEU A 314 -18.94 7.27 -4.11
CA LEU A 314 -20.08 7.74 -4.91
C LEU A 314 -20.89 8.81 -4.17
N THR A 315 -21.07 8.63 -2.85
CA THR A 315 -21.78 9.58 -1.97
C THR A 315 -21.17 10.98 -1.92
N ASP A 316 -19.90 11.13 -2.34
CA ASP A 316 -19.23 12.44 -2.42
C ASP A 316 -19.66 13.25 -3.66
N ASN A 317 -20.49 12.66 -4.54
CA ASN A 317 -20.98 13.30 -5.75
C ASN A 317 -22.49 13.54 -5.70
N PRO A 318 -22.93 14.72 -5.26
CA PRO A 318 -24.35 15.02 -5.10
C PRO A 318 -25.14 14.95 -6.43
N TYR A 319 -24.48 15.19 -7.57
CA TYR A 319 -25.14 15.13 -8.88
C TYR A 319 -25.55 13.73 -9.28
N LEU A 320 -24.71 12.72 -9.00
CA LEU A 320 -25.04 11.31 -9.29
C LEU A 320 -25.95 10.71 -8.23
N MET A 321 -25.86 11.22 -6.98
CA MET A 321 -26.76 10.76 -5.91
C MET A 321 -28.19 11.27 -6.07
N ALA A 322 -28.39 12.41 -6.74
CA ALA A 322 -29.71 13.03 -6.86
C ALA A 322 -30.75 12.16 -7.58
N SER A 323 -30.36 11.37 -8.58
CA SER A 323 -31.26 10.46 -9.29
C SER A 323 -31.34 9.06 -8.66
N GLY A 324 -30.29 8.62 -7.94
CA GLY A 324 -30.16 7.25 -7.44
C GLY A 324 -29.99 6.16 -8.52
N GLU A 325 -30.12 6.52 -9.80
CA GLU A 325 -30.04 5.55 -10.91
C GLU A 325 -28.65 4.95 -11.05
N TYR A 326 -27.62 5.76 -10.91
CA TYR A 326 -26.23 5.30 -11.03
C TYR A 326 -25.84 4.35 -9.90
N GLU A 327 -26.28 4.63 -8.68
CA GLU A 327 -26.12 3.73 -7.53
C GLU A 327 -26.84 2.38 -7.77
N ALA A 328 -28.09 2.42 -8.26
CA ALA A 328 -28.85 1.23 -8.58
C ALA A 328 -28.16 0.38 -9.68
N MET A 329 -27.58 1.04 -10.70
CA MET A 329 -26.79 0.35 -11.73
C MET A 329 -25.55 -0.34 -11.14
N LEU A 330 -24.79 0.33 -10.29
CA LEU A 330 -23.61 -0.25 -9.64
C LEU A 330 -24.00 -1.40 -8.70
N ASN A 331 -25.13 -1.31 -8.00
CA ASN A 331 -25.64 -2.38 -7.15
C ASN A 331 -26.07 -3.63 -7.94
N SER A 332 -26.38 -3.51 -9.23
CA SER A 332 -26.74 -4.63 -10.10
C SER A 332 -25.53 -5.38 -10.67
N LEU A 333 -24.31 -4.87 -10.47
CA LEU A 333 -23.08 -5.52 -10.91
C LEU A 333 -22.80 -6.79 -10.10
N PRO A 334 -22.03 -7.73 -10.66
CA PRO A 334 -21.45 -8.84 -9.90
C PRO A 334 -20.71 -8.34 -8.66
N GLU A 335 -20.69 -9.13 -7.58
CA GLU A 335 -20.22 -8.69 -6.27
C GLU A 335 -18.80 -8.10 -6.30
N VAL A 336 -17.86 -8.73 -7.01
CA VAL A 336 -16.49 -8.25 -7.17
C VAL A 336 -16.44 -6.84 -7.75
N GLU A 337 -17.20 -6.61 -8.82
CA GLU A 337 -17.27 -5.30 -9.49
C GLU A 337 -18.03 -4.27 -8.66
N ARG A 338 -19.09 -4.68 -7.98
CA ARG A 338 -19.83 -3.83 -7.05
C ARG A 338 -18.93 -3.36 -5.91
N ARG A 339 -18.20 -4.24 -5.25
CA ARG A 339 -17.23 -3.89 -4.20
C ARG A 339 -16.17 -2.91 -4.70
N ARG A 340 -15.66 -3.11 -5.90
CA ARG A 340 -14.66 -2.21 -6.51
C ARG A 340 -15.23 -0.85 -6.86
N LEU A 341 -16.33 -0.81 -7.59
CA LEU A 341 -16.84 0.40 -8.22
C LEU A 341 -17.79 1.19 -7.32
N LEU A 342 -18.57 0.52 -6.47
CA LEU A 342 -19.48 1.19 -5.53
C LEU A 342 -18.81 1.45 -4.18
N GLU A 343 -18.16 0.45 -3.60
CA GLU A 343 -17.59 0.56 -2.26
C GLU A 343 -16.15 1.12 -2.26
N GLY A 344 -15.48 1.07 -3.42
CA GLY A 344 -14.10 1.55 -3.54
C GLY A 344 -13.10 0.64 -2.84
N ASP A 345 -13.39 -0.64 -2.75
CA ASP A 345 -12.60 -1.64 -2.03
C ASP A 345 -11.32 -2.01 -2.79
N TRP A 346 -10.16 -1.73 -2.19
CA TRP A 346 -8.85 -2.00 -2.75
C TRP A 346 -8.34 -3.41 -2.49
N ASP A 347 -9.06 -4.20 -1.71
CA ASP A 347 -8.71 -5.59 -1.44
C ASP A 347 -9.29 -6.56 -2.49
N VAL A 348 -10.20 -6.09 -3.35
CA VAL A 348 -10.83 -6.87 -4.40
C VAL A 348 -10.12 -6.69 -5.74
N THR A 349 -9.74 -7.81 -6.37
CA THR A 349 -9.05 -7.83 -7.68
C THR A 349 -9.90 -8.61 -8.71
N ASP A 350 -10.04 -8.06 -9.92
CA ASP A 350 -10.70 -8.76 -11.04
C ASP A 350 -9.99 -10.05 -11.37
N GLY A 351 -10.77 -11.12 -11.51
CA GLY A 351 -10.23 -12.43 -11.83
C GLY A 351 -9.30 -12.95 -10.71
N ALA A 352 -9.46 -12.47 -9.48
CA ALA A 352 -8.76 -13.03 -8.34
C ALA A 352 -9.13 -14.50 -8.17
N ALA A 353 -8.11 -15.32 -7.98
CA ALA A 353 -8.29 -16.75 -7.77
C ALA A 353 -9.00 -17.07 -6.45
N PHE A 354 -8.97 -16.14 -5.48
CA PHE A 354 -9.54 -16.29 -4.14
C PHE A 354 -10.33 -15.03 -3.74
N ALA A 355 -11.44 -14.78 -4.47
CA ALA A 355 -12.29 -13.61 -4.24
C ALA A 355 -12.98 -13.62 -2.87
N GLU A 356 -13.15 -14.79 -2.27
CA GLU A 356 -13.71 -14.98 -0.91
C GLU A 356 -12.76 -14.59 0.22
N PHE A 357 -11.48 -14.30 -0.08
CA PHE A 357 -10.56 -13.82 0.94
C PHE A 357 -10.97 -12.43 1.42
N ASP A 358 -11.29 -12.33 2.70
CA ASP A 358 -11.63 -11.08 3.37
C ASP A 358 -10.71 -10.86 4.58
N ARG A 359 -10.05 -9.70 4.64
CA ARG A 359 -9.14 -9.39 5.74
C ARG A 359 -9.81 -9.38 7.09
N SER A 360 -11.04 -8.93 7.18
CA SER A 360 -11.78 -8.86 8.45
C SER A 360 -12.11 -10.24 9.02
N ARG A 361 -12.20 -11.25 8.17
CA ARG A 361 -12.54 -12.64 8.53
C ARG A 361 -11.32 -13.54 8.69
N HIS A 362 -10.31 -13.35 7.82
CA HIS A 362 -9.17 -14.28 7.69
C HIS A 362 -7.90 -13.78 8.37
N VAL A 363 -7.77 -12.45 8.63
CA VAL A 363 -6.58 -11.90 9.25
C VAL A 363 -6.86 -11.58 10.71
N VAL A 364 -6.01 -12.09 11.59
CA VAL A 364 -6.14 -11.93 13.04
C VAL A 364 -4.89 -11.33 13.65
N GLU A 365 -5.05 -10.70 14.81
CA GLU A 365 -3.91 -10.25 15.60
C GLU A 365 -3.13 -11.46 16.15
N PRO A 366 -1.79 -11.40 16.19
CA PRO A 366 -0.97 -12.46 16.73
C PRO A 366 -1.28 -12.75 18.20
N PHE A 367 -1.36 -14.03 18.51
CA PHE A 367 -1.47 -14.52 19.90
C PHE A 367 -0.48 -15.67 20.12
N GLU A 368 -0.23 -16.03 21.35
CA GLU A 368 0.64 -17.16 21.67
C GLU A 368 -0.04 -18.48 21.28
N ILE A 369 0.53 -19.17 20.28
CA ILE A 369 -0.01 -20.45 19.79
C ILE A 369 0.20 -21.53 20.87
N PRO A 370 -0.86 -22.22 21.32
CA PRO A 370 -0.73 -23.29 22.31
C PRO A 370 0.28 -24.38 21.89
N ARG A 371 1.10 -24.83 22.81
CA ARG A 371 2.11 -25.87 22.55
C ARG A 371 1.50 -27.22 22.15
N SER A 372 0.24 -27.45 22.51
CA SER A 372 -0.51 -28.65 22.14
C SER A 372 -1.00 -28.69 20.71
N TRP A 373 -0.98 -27.56 19.99
CA TRP A 373 -1.37 -27.51 18.58
C TRP A 373 -0.26 -28.09 17.71
N ALA A 374 -0.64 -28.88 16.72
CA ALA A 374 0.32 -29.44 15.77
C ALA A 374 0.94 -28.36 14.90
N ARG A 375 2.26 -28.40 14.72
CA ARG A 375 3.02 -27.43 13.93
C ARG A 375 3.40 -28.00 12.59
N ILE A 376 3.24 -27.21 11.56
CA ILE A 376 3.61 -27.54 10.19
C ILE A 376 4.39 -26.37 9.58
N ARG A 377 5.36 -26.68 8.74
CA ARG A 377 6.08 -25.71 7.92
C ARG A 377 5.98 -26.12 6.46
N ALA A 378 5.77 -25.13 5.58
CA ALA A 378 5.82 -25.35 4.14
C ALA A 378 6.67 -24.27 3.47
N ALA A 379 7.42 -24.67 2.44
CA ALA A 379 8.32 -23.80 1.73
C ALA A 379 8.15 -23.93 0.21
N ASP A 380 8.09 -22.79 -0.47
CA ASP A 380 8.31 -22.64 -1.89
C ASP A 380 9.68 -21.98 -2.10
N TYR A 381 10.59 -22.63 -2.82
CA TYR A 381 11.96 -22.18 -2.98
C TYR A 381 12.19 -21.49 -4.32
N GLY A 382 12.74 -20.31 -4.29
CA GLY A 382 13.25 -19.59 -5.46
C GLY A 382 14.60 -18.93 -5.15
N TYR A 383 15.52 -18.91 -6.10
CA TYR A 383 16.76 -18.14 -5.98
C TYR A 383 16.63 -16.76 -6.64
N SER A 384 16.30 -16.74 -7.93
CA SER A 384 16.04 -15.50 -8.69
C SER A 384 14.65 -14.92 -8.41
N SER A 385 13.67 -15.79 -8.15
CA SER A 385 12.35 -15.47 -7.59
C SER A 385 12.38 -15.55 -6.06
N PRO A 386 11.38 -14.99 -5.36
CA PRO A 386 11.33 -15.10 -3.91
C PRO A 386 11.20 -16.55 -3.42
N SER A 387 11.90 -16.88 -2.33
CA SER A 387 11.53 -18.02 -1.50
C SER A 387 10.46 -17.57 -0.50
N CYS A 388 9.45 -18.42 -0.27
CA CYS A 388 8.46 -18.23 0.77
C CYS A 388 8.44 -19.42 1.72
N VAL A 389 8.56 -19.18 3.01
CA VAL A 389 8.39 -20.19 4.07
C VAL A 389 7.27 -19.74 4.98
N LEU A 390 6.28 -20.61 5.18
CA LEU A 390 5.16 -20.39 6.08
C LEU A 390 5.18 -21.38 7.24
N TRP A 391 4.87 -20.88 8.41
CA TRP A 391 4.65 -21.71 9.61
C TRP A 391 3.18 -21.68 9.97
N GLY A 392 2.60 -22.86 10.08
CA GLY A 392 1.21 -23.05 10.44
C GLY A 392 1.06 -23.88 11.73
N ALA A 393 -0.03 -23.62 12.42
CA ALA A 393 -0.49 -24.44 13.52
C ALA A 393 -1.91 -24.93 13.25
N ILE A 394 -2.22 -26.16 13.66
CA ILE A 394 -3.53 -26.76 13.48
C ILE A 394 -4.14 -26.97 14.87
N ASP A 395 -5.29 -26.37 15.09
CA ASP A 395 -6.04 -26.53 16.33
C ASP A 395 -6.81 -27.85 16.39
N PHE A 396 -7.51 -28.10 17.50
CA PHE A 396 -8.25 -29.34 17.71
C PHE A 396 -9.48 -29.53 16.79
N ASP A 397 -9.98 -28.43 16.21
CA ASP A 397 -11.09 -28.42 15.27
C ASP A 397 -10.64 -28.58 13.82
N GLY A 398 -9.31 -28.60 13.60
CA GLY A 398 -8.69 -28.74 12.29
C GLY A 398 -8.54 -27.42 11.52
N ASN A 399 -8.69 -26.28 12.20
CA ASN A 399 -8.45 -24.97 11.60
C ASN A 399 -6.94 -24.73 11.49
N LEU A 400 -6.53 -24.14 10.38
CA LEU A 400 -5.14 -23.81 10.07
C LEU A 400 -4.88 -22.34 10.39
N TRP A 401 -3.88 -22.09 11.23
CA TRP A 401 -3.44 -20.77 11.66
C TRP A 401 -2.03 -20.51 11.15
N ILE A 402 -1.86 -19.58 10.18
CA ILE A 402 -0.55 -19.18 9.68
C ILE A 402 -0.01 -18.09 10.61
N TYR A 403 1.04 -18.40 11.36
CA TYR A 403 1.51 -17.51 12.44
C TYR A 403 2.85 -16.84 12.15
N ARG A 404 3.61 -17.30 11.15
CA ARG A 404 4.91 -16.73 10.77
C ARG A 404 5.15 -16.91 9.28
N GLU A 405 5.87 -15.95 8.70
CA GLU A 405 6.26 -15.90 7.30
C GLU A 405 7.72 -15.47 7.19
N LEU A 406 8.48 -16.16 6.32
CA LEU A 406 9.77 -15.71 5.81
C LEU A 406 9.64 -15.56 4.29
N TYR A 407 9.97 -14.38 3.77
CA TYR A 407 9.86 -14.09 2.35
C TYR A 407 11.08 -13.29 1.88
N GLY A 408 11.78 -13.76 0.84
CA GLY A 408 12.97 -13.07 0.33
C GLY A 408 13.59 -13.76 -0.88
N LYS A 409 14.53 -13.06 -1.52
CA LYS A 409 15.26 -13.53 -2.73
C LYS A 409 16.73 -13.78 -2.43
N GLY A 410 17.36 -14.61 -3.28
CA GLY A 410 18.81 -14.78 -3.30
C GLY A 410 19.36 -15.72 -2.21
N PHE A 411 18.51 -16.46 -1.53
CA PHE A 411 18.95 -17.49 -0.59
C PHE A 411 19.40 -18.75 -1.32
N THR A 412 20.61 -19.23 -1.03
CA THR A 412 20.94 -20.64 -1.34
C THR A 412 20.13 -21.57 -0.43
N GLY A 413 20.05 -22.87 -0.78
CA GLY A 413 19.36 -23.84 0.07
C GLY A 413 19.90 -23.86 1.51
N GLU A 414 21.21 -23.73 1.68
CA GLU A 414 21.88 -23.69 2.99
C GLU A 414 21.53 -22.41 3.76
N GLN A 415 21.63 -21.24 3.11
CA GLN A 415 21.29 -19.95 3.74
C GLN A 415 19.81 -19.87 4.15
N LEU A 416 18.91 -20.42 3.33
CA LEU A 416 17.51 -20.50 3.69
C LEU A 416 17.28 -21.42 4.90
N ALA A 417 18.00 -22.57 4.95
CA ALA A 417 17.93 -23.49 6.08
C ALA A 417 18.46 -22.86 7.38
N GLU A 418 19.59 -22.15 7.33
CA GLU A 418 20.13 -21.42 8.48
C GLU A 418 19.10 -20.40 9.00
N ARG A 419 18.49 -19.64 8.08
CA ARG A 419 17.49 -18.65 8.46
C ARG A 419 16.22 -19.26 9.06
N ILE A 420 15.79 -20.43 8.58
CA ILE A 420 14.68 -21.18 9.15
C ILE A 420 15.02 -21.62 10.57
N LEU A 421 16.21 -22.21 10.78
CA LEU A 421 16.66 -22.69 12.09
C LEU A 421 16.79 -21.55 13.11
N GLU A 422 17.29 -20.37 12.70
CA GLU A 422 17.32 -19.18 13.55
C GLU A 422 15.91 -18.79 14.03
N LEU A 423 14.93 -18.80 13.12
CA LEU A 423 13.56 -18.42 13.43
C LEU A 423 12.80 -19.46 14.27
N GLU A 424 13.27 -20.70 14.29
CA GLU A 424 12.68 -21.82 15.05
C GLU A 424 13.39 -22.10 16.38
N TYR A 425 14.42 -21.32 16.75
CA TYR A 425 15.27 -21.61 17.90
C TYR A 425 14.50 -21.87 19.20
N ASP A 426 13.47 -21.07 19.48
CA ASP A 426 12.63 -21.19 20.67
C ASP A 426 11.26 -21.85 20.41
N ASP A 427 11.04 -22.33 19.18
CA ASP A 427 9.75 -22.91 18.80
C ASP A 427 9.61 -24.38 19.28
N PRO A 428 8.38 -24.84 19.54
CA PRO A 428 8.09 -26.25 19.66
C PRO A 428 8.46 -27.01 18.39
N THR A 429 8.75 -28.31 18.53
CA THR A 429 9.11 -29.18 17.40
C THR A 429 8.07 -29.10 16.27
N ILE A 430 8.53 -28.83 15.06
CA ILE A 430 7.73 -28.91 13.85
C ILE A 430 7.49 -30.38 13.51
N GLN A 431 6.24 -30.84 13.52
CA GLN A 431 5.89 -32.23 13.26
C GLN A 431 5.96 -32.58 11.77
N THR A 432 5.68 -31.63 10.91
CA THR A 432 5.63 -31.86 9.46
C THR A 432 6.25 -30.68 8.73
N ALA A 433 7.13 -30.96 7.77
CA ALA A 433 7.75 -29.94 6.95
C ALA A 433 7.68 -30.34 5.47
N VAL A 434 7.24 -29.45 4.60
CA VAL A 434 6.98 -29.69 3.19
C VAL A 434 7.72 -28.67 2.33
N LEU A 435 8.34 -29.14 1.26
CA LEU A 435 9.09 -28.30 0.33
C LEU A 435 8.62 -28.64 -1.10
N ASP A 436 8.69 -27.65 -2.00
CA ASP A 436 8.45 -27.89 -3.41
C ASP A 436 9.20 -29.15 -3.90
N GLU A 437 8.48 -30.02 -4.58
CA GLU A 437 9.03 -31.29 -5.09
C GLU A 437 10.20 -31.08 -6.04
N SER A 438 10.22 -30.01 -6.84
CA SER A 438 11.32 -29.70 -7.76
C SER A 438 12.67 -29.57 -7.04
N CYS A 439 12.66 -29.19 -5.76
CA CYS A 439 13.84 -29.04 -4.92
C CYS A 439 14.53 -30.37 -4.55
N PHE A 440 13.88 -31.50 -4.79
CA PHE A 440 14.47 -32.84 -4.57
C PHE A 440 15.22 -33.35 -5.79
N SER A 441 15.05 -32.75 -6.95
CA SER A 441 15.74 -33.11 -8.18
C SER A 441 17.15 -32.51 -8.19
N ARG A 442 18.15 -33.31 -8.59
CA ARG A 442 19.52 -32.84 -8.77
C ARG A 442 19.67 -32.15 -10.12
N THR A 443 20.21 -30.96 -10.13
CA THR A 443 20.62 -30.25 -11.33
C THR A 443 22.14 -30.34 -11.50
N GLY A 444 22.60 -31.21 -12.40
CA GLY A 444 24.03 -31.44 -12.63
C GLY A 444 24.68 -32.33 -11.57
N HIS A 445 25.95 -32.06 -11.25
CA HIS A 445 26.75 -32.89 -10.30
C HIS A 445 26.64 -32.43 -8.84
N GLY A 446 25.81 -31.44 -8.53
CA GLY A 446 25.63 -30.89 -7.19
C GLY A 446 24.56 -31.61 -6.36
N LEU A 447 24.45 -31.21 -5.09
CA LEU A 447 23.35 -31.62 -4.24
C LEU A 447 22.05 -30.96 -4.69
N SER A 448 20.93 -31.65 -4.47
CA SER A 448 19.64 -31.01 -4.56
C SER A 448 19.46 -29.95 -3.45
N ILE A 449 18.52 -29.02 -3.62
CA ILE A 449 18.21 -28.05 -2.59
C ILE A 449 17.80 -28.73 -1.28
N ALA A 450 16.95 -29.76 -1.38
CA ALA A 450 16.53 -30.54 -0.21
C ALA A 450 17.69 -31.24 0.47
N GLU A 451 18.66 -31.80 -0.29
CA GLU A 451 19.86 -32.42 0.24
C GLU A 451 20.77 -31.40 0.94
N SER A 452 20.91 -30.18 0.40
CA SER A 452 21.71 -29.12 1.03
C SER A 452 21.12 -28.68 2.36
N MET A 453 19.78 -28.54 2.45
CA MET A 453 19.08 -28.25 3.70
C MET A 453 19.20 -29.38 4.72
N ASN A 454 19.15 -30.65 4.25
CA ASN A 454 19.28 -31.82 5.13
C ASN A 454 20.67 -31.94 5.79
N ARG A 455 21.73 -31.37 5.18
CA ARG A 455 23.06 -31.30 5.81
C ARG A 455 23.04 -30.49 7.13
N LEU A 456 22.14 -29.53 7.24
CA LEU A 456 21.91 -28.77 8.46
C LEU A 456 20.82 -29.39 9.36
N ASN A 457 20.52 -30.70 9.16
CA ASN A 457 19.45 -31.44 9.85
C ASN A 457 18.02 -30.85 9.63
N LEU A 458 17.84 -30.01 8.64
CA LEU A 458 16.54 -29.48 8.28
C LEU A 458 15.89 -30.35 7.20
N ARG A 459 14.97 -31.22 7.62
CA ARG A 459 14.32 -32.20 6.75
C ARG A 459 12.97 -31.72 6.26
N PHE A 460 12.69 -32.00 4.99
CA PHE A 460 11.41 -31.76 4.34
C PHE A 460 10.91 -33.02 3.63
N MET A 461 9.61 -33.08 3.46
CA MET A 461 8.93 -34.01 2.54
C MET A 461 8.63 -33.27 1.24
N ALA A 462 8.54 -34.01 0.13
CA ALA A 462 8.11 -33.42 -1.14
C ALA A 462 6.64 -33.04 -1.11
N SER A 463 6.32 -31.90 -1.72
CA SER A 463 4.95 -31.39 -1.84
C SER A 463 4.11 -32.21 -2.83
N ASN A 464 2.78 -32.10 -2.71
CA ASN A 464 1.87 -32.61 -3.72
C ASN A 464 1.80 -31.63 -4.91
N ARG A 465 1.93 -32.16 -6.13
CA ARG A 465 1.91 -31.37 -7.39
C ARG A 465 0.55 -30.95 -7.86
N ASP A 466 -0.51 -31.57 -7.36
CA ASP A 466 -1.89 -31.31 -7.84
C ASP A 466 -2.33 -29.88 -7.46
N ARG A 467 -2.17 -28.95 -8.42
CA ARG A 467 -2.48 -27.54 -8.23
C ARG A 467 -3.99 -27.33 -8.10
N LEU A 468 -4.79 -28.06 -8.89
CA LEU A 468 -6.25 -27.88 -8.87
C LEU A 468 -6.86 -28.40 -7.57
N ALA A 469 -6.45 -29.60 -7.13
CA ALA A 469 -6.88 -30.12 -5.83
C ALA A 469 -6.46 -29.20 -4.68
N GLY A 470 -5.25 -28.65 -4.75
CA GLY A 470 -4.74 -27.71 -3.76
C GLY A 470 -5.54 -26.40 -3.73
N LYS A 471 -5.89 -25.85 -4.89
CA LYS A 471 -6.74 -24.66 -4.99
C LYS A 471 -8.12 -24.93 -4.39
N ILE A 472 -8.75 -26.05 -4.72
CA ILE A 472 -10.07 -26.45 -4.17
C ILE A 472 -9.98 -26.60 -2.63
N GLU A 473 -8.90 -27.18 -2.10
CA GLU A 473 -8.72 -27.30 -0.66
C GLU A 473 -8.58 -25.93 0.02
N MET A 474 -7.92 -24.98 -0.64
CA MET A 474 -7.83 -23.60 -0.12
C MET A 474 -9.18 -22.90 -0.10
N HIS A 475 -9.99 -23.02 -1.18
CA HIS A 475 -11.37 -22.50 -1.20
C HIS A 475 -12.21 -23.04 -0.05
N LYS A 476 -12.13 -24.35 0.23
CA LYS A 476 -12.82 -24.97 1.37
C LYS A 476 -12.39 -24.41 2.72
N ARG A 477 -11.12 -24.03 2.87
CA ARG A 477 -10.59 -23.48 4.12
C ARG A 477 -10.87 -22.00 4.28
N LEU A 478 -10.95 -21.26 3.18
CA LEU A 478 -11.38 -19.85 3.20
C LEU A 478 -12.87 -19.73 3.51
N GLY A 479 -13.71 -20.69 3.04
CA GLY A 479 -15.17 -20.64 3.19
C GLY A 479 -15.82 -19.75 2.13
N ASN A 480 -16.86 -20.28 1.48
CA ASN A 480 -17.45 -19.66 0.30
C ASN A 480 -18.55 -18.62 0.61
N ASN A 481 -19.01 -18.53 1.87
CA ASN A 481 -20.12 -17.66 2.26
C ASN A 481 -19.84 -16.95 3.58
N ASP A 482 -20.47 -15.81 3.79
CA ASP A 482 -20.42 -15.05 5.06
C ASP A 482 -20.92 -15.84 6.27
N LEU A 483 -21.62 -16.94 6.05
CA LEU A 483 -22.16 -17.83 7.07
C LEU A 483 -21.18 -18.93 7.50
N ASP A 484 -20.17 -19.25 6.67
CA ASP A 484 -19.21 -20.30 6.98
C ASP A 484 -18.04 -19.72 7.79
N GLU A 485 -17.78 -20.27 8.96
CA GLU A 485 -16.59 -19.92 9.74
C GLU A 485 -15.32 -20.34 8.95
N PRO A 486 -14.37 -19.39 8.70
CA PRO A 486 -13.17 -19.73 7.95
C PRO A 486 -12.29 -20.69 8.74
N ARG A 487 -11.80 -21.72 8.06
CA ARG A 487 -10.87 -22.72 8.60
C ARG A 487 -9.41 -22.38 8.34
N LEU A 488 -9.16 -21.25 7.71
CA LEU A 488 -7.84 -20.67 7.51
C LEU A 488 -7.82 -19.28 8.13
N ARG A 489 -6.88 -19.06 9.04
CA ARG A 489 -6.62 -17.75 9.63
C ARG A 489 -5.14 -17.41 9.53
N ILE A 490 -4.84 -16.15 9.31
CA ILE A 490 -3.51 -15.65 9.03
C ILE A 490 -3.20 -14.53 10.01
N PHE A 491 -2.08 -14.62 10.71
CA PHE A 491 -1.62 -13.55 11.58
C PHE A 491 -1.22 -12.32 10.75
N ASN A 492 -1.51 -11.12 11.25
CA ASN A 492 -1.27 -9.87 10.54
C ASN A 492 0.22 -9.57 10.24
N ASN A 493 1.15 -10.33 10.85
CA ASN A 493 2.58 -10.28 10.57
C ASN A 493 2.99 -11.03 9.28
N CYS A 494 2.13 -11.89 8.72
CA CYS A 494 2.34 -12.60 7.46
C CYS A 494 2.00 -11.71 6.25
N LYS A 495 2.76 -10.65 6.08
CA LYS A 495 2.45 -9.52 5.19
C LYS A 495 2.40 -9.88 3.72
N HIS A 496 3.30 -10.77 3.27
CA HIS A 496 3.35 -11.14 1.86
C HIS A 496 2.20 -12.06 1.47
N LEU A 497 1.86 -13.04 2.29
CA LEU A 497 0.70 -13.89 2.07
C LEU A 497 -0.60 -13.08 2.03
N ILE A 498 -0.81 -12.17 3.01
CA ILE A 498 -1.99 -11.30 3.07
C ILE A 498 -2.07 -10.37 1.85
N ARG A 499 -0.92 -9.95 1.33
CA ARG A 499 -0.84 -9.09 0.14
C ARG A 499 -1.14 -9.84 -1.16
N THR A 500 -0.53 -11.02 -1.34
CA THR A 500 -0.54 -11.72 -2.62
C THR A 500 -1.82 -12.52 -2.85
N LEU A 501 -2.34 -13.19 -1.81
CA LEU A 501 -3.48 -14.09 -1.93
C LEU A 501 -4.72 -13.44 -2.57
N PRO A 502 -5.21 -12.27 -2.12
CA PRO A 502 -6.38 -11.62 -2.71
C PRO A 502 -6.15 -11.02 -4.10
N THR A 503 -4.90 -10.86 -4.52
CA THR A 503 -4.55 -10.24 -5.80
C THR A 503 -4.08 -11.24 -6.85
N LEU A 504 -4.05 -12.52 -6.51
CA LEU A 504 -3.55 -13.57 -7.38
C LEU A 504 -4.54 -13.82 -8.53
N PRO A 505 -4.15 -13.58 -9.80
CA PRO A 505 -5.08 -13.72 -10.93
C PRO A 505 -5.25 -15.19 -11.33
N LEU A 506 -6.39 -15.48 -11.94
CA LEU A 506 -6.60 -16.74 -12.65
C LEU A 506 -5.73 -16.79 -13.91
N SER A 507 -5.27 -17.97 -14.27
CA SER A 507 -4.50 -18.19 -15.49
C SER A 507 -5.36 -17.93 -16.73
N LYS A 508 -4.84 -17.17 -17.69
CA LYS A 508 -5.52 -16.89 -18.97
C LYS A 508 -5.65 -18.14 -19.85
N THR A 509 -4.77 -19.10 -19.67
CA THR A 509 -4.75 -20.36 -20.46
C THR A 509 -5.49 -21.49 -19.79
N ASN A 510 -5.58 -21.49 -18.47
CA ASN A 510 -6.33 -22.44 -17.66
C ASN A 510 -7.08 -21.70 -16.54
N PRO A 511 -8.32 -21.24 -16.76
CA PRO A 511 -9.07 -20.45 -15.78
C PRO A 511 -9.35 -21.19 -14.45
N GLU A 512 -9.14 -22.50 -14.40
CA GLU A 512 -9.27 -23.28 -13.16
C GLU A 512 -8.06 -23.16 -12.24
N ASP A 513 -6.89 -22.70 -12.76
CA ASP A 513 -5.65 -22.52 -12.00
C ASP A 513 -5.30 -21.03 -11.85
N VAL A 514 -4.33 -20.74 -10.98
CA VAL A 514 -3.77 -19.40 -10.83
C VAL A 514 -2.72 -19.13 -11.91
N ASP A 515 -2.46 -17.84 -12.19
CA ASP A 515 -1.41 -17.43 -13.12
C ASP A 515 -0.04 -17.58 -12.44
N THR A 516 0.74 -18.57 -12.89
CA THR A 516 2.11 -18.85 -12.39
C THR A 516 3.14 -17.77 -12.75
N LYS A 517 2.77 -16.77 -13.56
CA LYS A 517 3.63 -15.61 -13.83
C LYS A 517 3.42 -14.49 -12.80
N ALA A 518 2.39 -14.58 -11.98
CA ALA A 518 2.14 -13.66 -10.88
C ALA A 518 3.05 -13.98 -9.66
N ASP A 519 2.91 -13.19 -8.59
CA ASP A 519 3.61 -13.43 -7.32
C ASP A 519 2.89 -14.54 -6.53
N ASP A 520 3.04 -15.80 -6.97
CA ASP A 520 2.33 -16.97 -6.43
C ASP A 520 3.12 -17.75 -5.35
N HIS A 521 4.32 -17.30 -4.98
CA HIS A 521 5.20 -18.03 -4.06
C HIS A 521 4.59 -18.27 -2.68
N ALA A 522 3.92 -17.28 -2.11
CA ALA A 522 3.24 -17.42 -0.81
C ALA A 522 2.00 -18.34 -0.92
N TYR A 523 1.29 -18.26 -2.05
CA TYR A 523 0.19 -19.17 -2.35
C TYR A 523 0.68 -20.62 -2.49
N ASP A 524 1.77 -20.86 -3.24
CA ASP A 524 2.29 -22.22 -3.43
C ASP A 524 2.77 -22.83 -2.10
N ALA A 525 3.47 -22.07 -1.25
CA ALA A 525 3.81 -22.53 0.10
C ALA A 525 2.55 -22.88 0.93
N LEU A 526 1.51 -22.03 0.88
CA LEU A 526 0.25 -22.30 1.59
C LEU A 526 -0.48 -23.51 1.01
N ARG A 527 -0.51 -23.64 -0.31
CA ARG A 527 -1.11 -24.78 -1.01
C ARG A 527 -0.43 -26.09 -0.61
N TYR A 528 0.90 -26.14 -0.57
CA TYR A 528 1.64 -27.31 -0.11
C TYR A 528 1.27 -27.68 1.33
N MET A 529 1.12 -26.66 2.19
CA MET A 529 0.69 -26.88 3.58
C MET A 529 -0.73 -27.45 3.64
N CYS A 530 -1.68 -26.91 2.89
CA CYS A 530 -3.07 -27.35 2.87
C CYS A 530 -3.24 -28.79 2.35
N MET A 531 -2.40 -29.21 1.40
CA MET A 531 -2.42 -30.54 0.80
C MET A 531 -1.71 -31.60 1.64
N THR A 532 -1.03 -31.21 2.69
CA THR A 532 -0.20 -32.12 3.48
C THR A 532 -0.97 -32.72 4.65
N ARG A 533 -0.88 -34.03 4.81
CA ARG A 533 -1.37 -34.71 6.00
C ARG A 533 -0.34 -34.59 7.12
N LEU A 534 -0.81 -34.27 8.32
CA LEU A 534 0.06 -34.25 9.49
C LEU A 534 0.59 -35.65 9.76
N VAL A 535 1.90 -35.79 9.71
CA VAL A 535 2.60 -37.05 10.10
C VAL A 535 2.91 -36.93 11.59
N ASN A 536 2.53 -37.96 12.35
CA ASN A 536 2.82 -38.07 13.80
C ASN A 536 2.18 -37.00 14.72
N SER A 537 1.06 -36.42 14.34
CA SER A 537 0.27 -35.64 15.31
C SER A 537 -0.28 -36.59 16.39
N PRO A 538 -0.07 -36.32 17.68
CA PRO A 538 -0.65 -37.15 18.76
C PRO A 538 -2.18 -37.21 18.67
N TYR A 539 -2.82 -36.22 18.05
CA TYR A 539 -4.27 -36.15 17.82
C TYR A 539 -4.73 -36.90 16.56
N TYR A 540 -3.80 -37.28 15.67
CA TYR A 540 -4.10 -38.14 14.50
C TYR A 540 -3.88 -39.63 14.82
N HIS A 541 -3.56 -39.93 16.08
CA HIS A 541 -3.44 -41.33 16.48
C HIS A 541 -4.82 -41.97 16.42
N PRO A 542 -4.94 -43.19 15.86
CA PRO A 542 -6.23 -43.91 15.76
C PRO A 542 -6.99 -44.05 17.07
N ARG A 543 -6.30 -43.94 18.23
CA ARG A 543 -6.87 -44.00 19.58
C ARG A 543 -7.71 -42.75 19.94
N PHE A 544 -7.54 -41.61 19.27
CA PHE A 544 -8.30 -40.36 19.52
C PHE A 544 -9.35 -40.05 18.44
N ARG A 545 -9.49 -40.88 17.41
CA ARG A 545 -10.72 -40.84 16.62
C ARG A 545 -11.85 -41.15 17.60
N LYS A 546 -12.75 -40.21 17.86
CA LYS A 546 -14.11 -40.57 18.31
C LYS A 546 -14.52 -41.73 17.42
N PRO A 547 -14.84 -42.91 18.00
CA PRO A 547 -15.32 -44.01 17.17
C PRO A 547 -16.45 -43.37 16.36
N ARG A 548 -16.38 -43.45 15.02
CA ARG A 548 -17.59 -43.27 14.22
C ARG A 548 -18.57 -44.19 14.92
N GLN A 549 -19.67 -43.66 15.47
CA GLN A 549 -20.85 -44.43 15.72
C GLN A 549 -21.24 -44.96 14.32
N TYR A 550 -20.63 -46.06 13.94
CA TYR A 550 -21.32 -46.94 13.03
C TYR A 550 -22.55 -47.33 13.82
N ASP A 551 -23.72 -46.88 13.37
CA ASP A 551 -24.95 -47.56 13.75
C ASP A 551 -24.59 -49.03 13.67
N ARG A 552 -24.61 -49.71 14.80
CA ARG A 552 -24.42 -51.14 14.83
C ARG A 552 -25.49 -51.64 13.88
N TYR A 553 -25.07 -52.17 12.72
CA TYR A 553 -25.98 -52.94 11.89
C TYR A 553 -26.59 -54.01 12.82
N VAL A 554 -27.82 -53.80 13.19
CA VAL A 554 -28.62 -54.79 13.89
C VAL A 554 -29.27 -55.56 12.75
N PRO A 555 -28.88 -56.82 12.48
CA PRO A 555 -29.55 -57.61 11.46
C PRO A 555 -31.04 -57.67 11.77
N ASN A 556 -31.87 -57.40 10.79
CA ASN A 556 -33.33 -57.56 10.91
C ASN A 556 -33.70 -59.02 11.27
N ASP A 557 -32.80 -59.92 10.98
CA ASP A 557 -32.92 -61.34 11.36
C ASP A 557 -31.67 -61.77 12.13
N PRO A 558 -31.75 -61.95 13.48
CA PRO A 558 -30.63 -62.34 14.29
C PRO A 558 -30.14 -63.79 14.05
N ILE A 559 -30.89 -64.59 13.29
CA ILE A 559 -30.54 -65.98 13.00
C ILE A 559 -29.80 -66.08 11.65
N PHE A 560 -30.19 -65.31 10.65
CA PHE A 560 -29.64 -65.39 9.29
C PHE A 560 -28.71 -64.22 8.90
N GLY A 561 -28.54 -63.19 9.73
CA GLY A 561 -27.56 -62.10 9.51
C GLY A 561 -27.86 -61.12 8.37
N TYR A 562 -29.13 -61.02 7.88
CA TYR A 562 -29.55 -60.11 6.83
C TYR A 562 -30.23 -58.86 7.39
#